data_6ff5d1c466a936be87b2f198cf5ef26f
#
_entry.id   6ff5d1c466a936be87b2f198cf5ef26f
#
_cell.length_a   1.000
_cell.length_b   1.000
_cell.length_c   1.000
_cell.angle_alpha   90.00
_cell.angle_beta   90.00
_cell.angle_gamma   90.00
#
_symmetry.space_group_name_H-M   'P 1'
#
loop_
_entity.id
_entity.type
_entity.pdbx_description
1 polymer ?
#
loop_
_entity_poly.entity_id
_entity_poly.type
_entity_poly.pdbx_seq_one_letter_code
_entity_poly.pdbx_strand_id
1 'polypeptide(L)'
;KATSLMIGTNNICWGSDQPTQAADGVQAIAKKLNEMYPDMEILVLGVFPRRRNLDHPHRKEIIELNSYLPKLLKDIPNVTYMDIGPKFLDDKGFLSEEMMPDTTHPSEKGHQIWADAVVPKLKELMGKK
;
A
#
# COMPACT_ATOMS: atom_id res chain seq x y z
N LYS A 1 -10.46 -17.17 3.60
CA LYS A 1 -10.52 -16.06 2.64
C LYS A 1 -9.47 -14.99 2.93
N ALA A 2 -9.08 -14.27 1.91
CA ALA A 2 -8.12 -13.20 2.05
C ALA A 2 -8.50 -12.03 1.14
N THR A 3 -8.11 -10.82 1.54
CA THR A 3 -8.28 -9.64 0.72
C THR A 3 -7.03 -8.78 0.78
N SER A 4 -6.82 -7.94 -0.22
CA SER A 4 -5.76 -6.94 -0.18
C SER A 4 -6.39 -5.55 -0.18
N LEU A 5 -5.72 -4.61 0.49
CA LEU A 5 -6.21 -3.25 0.67
C LEU A 5 -5.07 -2.27 0.45
N MET A 6 -5.27 -1.33 -0.47
CA MET A 6 -4.33 -0.21 -0.65
C MET A 6 -5.14 1.07 -0.88
N ILE A 7 -5.06 2.00 0.05
CA ILE A 7 -5.75 3.28 -0.01
C ILE A 7 -4.86 4.37 0.56
N GLY A 8 -5.17 5.62 0.26
CA GLY A 8 -4.49 6.77 0.85
C GLY A 8 -3.86 7.72 -0.16
N THR A 9 -3.56 7.26 -1.38
CA THR A 9 -2.89 8.11 -2.37
C THR A 9 -3.72 9.37 -2.71
N ASN A 10 -5.04 9.21 -2.88
CA ASN A 10 -5.89 10.35 -3.19
C ASN A 10 -6.05 11.29 -2.00
N ASN A 11 -6.02 10.76 -0.79
CA ASN A 11 -6.07 11.58 0.43
C ASN A 11 -4.85 12.49 0.52
N ILE A 12 -3.68 11.98 0.14
CA ILE A 12 -2.43 12.73 0.17
C ILE A 12 -2.33 13.70 -1.01
N CYS A 13 -2.60 13.21 -2.23
CA CYS A 13 -2.30 13.95 -3.45
C CYS A 13 -3.41 14.90 -3.89
N TRP A 14 -4.65 14.60 -3.58
CA TRP A 14 -5.81 15.37 -4.02
C TRP A 14 -6.63 15.92 -2.87
N GLY A 15 -6.50 15.33 -1.69
CA GLY A 15 -7.15 15.82 -0.48
C GLY A 15 -6.22 16.73 0.31
N SER A 16 -6.68 17.16 1.46
CA SER A 16 -5.89 17.99 2.38
C SER A 16 -5.40 17.21 3.58
N ASP A 17 -5.50 15.87 3.53
CA ASP A 17 -5.11 15.04 4.65
C ASP A 17 -3.59 15.01 4.84
N GLN A 18 -3.17 15.06 6.09
CA GLN A 18 -1.78 14.82 6.44
C GLN A 18 -1.52 13.30 6.45
N PRO A 19 -0.24 12.88 6.31
CA PRO A 19 0.09 11.45 6.35
C PRO A 19 -0.43 10.71 7.58
N THR A 20 -0.44 11.34 8.75
CA THR A 20 -0.99 10.72 9.96
C THR A 20 -2.49 10.48 9.86
N GLN A 21 -3.23 11.42 9.26
CA GLN A 21 -4.67 11.28 9.06
C GLN A 21 -4.99 10.16 8.08
N ALA A 22 -4.23 10.07 6.99
CA ALA A 22 -4.41 9.02 6.02
C ALA A 22 -4.09 7.65 6.63
N ALA A 23 -3.04 7.56 7.44
CA ALA A 23 -2.68 6.32 8.14
C ALA A 23 -3.78 5.89 9.12
N ASP A 24 -4.35 6.83 9.87
CA ASP A 24 -5.46 6.55 10.79
C ASP A 24 -6.68 6.04 10.03
N GLY A 25 -6.93 6.56 8.83
CA GLY A 25 -8.01 6.09 7.97
C GLY A 25 -7.82 4.65 7.53
N VAL A 26 -6.60 4.28 7.15
CA VAL A 26 -6.27 2.90 6.79
C VAL A 26 -6.49 1.97 7.98
N GLN A 27 -6.02 2.37 9.15
CA GLN A 27 -6.21 1.60 10.39
C GLN A 27 -7.69 1.39 10.69
N ALA A 28 -8.49 2.44 10.57
CA ALA A 28 -9.94 2.36 10.83
C ALA A 28 -10.63 1.37 9.90
N ILE A 29 -10.27 1.38 8.61
CA ILE A 29 -10.84 0.47 7.63
C ILE A 29 -10.40 -0.97 7.92
N ALA A 30 -9.14 -1.19 8.25
CA ALA A 30 -8.64 -2.52 8.58
C ALA A 30 -9.34 -3.09 9.82
N LYS A 31 -9.54 -2.26 10.84
CA LYS A 31 -10.28 -2.67 12.04
C LYS A 31 -11.72 -3.03 11.72
N LYS A 32 -12.37 -2.22 10.89
CA LYS A 32 -13.76 -2.46 10.50
C LYS A 32 -13.89 -3.77 9.74
N LEU A 33 -12.99 -4.02 8.79
CA LEU A 33 -12.99 -5.28 8.05
C LEU A 33 -12.77 -6.48 8.97
N ASN A 34 -11.87 -6.35 9.92
CA ASN A 34 -11.61 -7.42 10.89
C ASN A 34 -12.83 -7.69 11.76
N GLU A 35 -13.55 -6.64 12.18
CA GLU A 35 -14.79 -6.80 12.94
C GLU A 35 -15.88 -7.50 12.13
N MET A 36 -16.02 -7.13 10.85
CA MET A 36 -17.05 -7.71 9.97
C MET A 36 -16.71 -9.13 9.54
N TYR A 37 -15.43 -9.44 9.38
CA TYR A 37 -14.97 -10.74 8.86
C TYR A 37 -13.78 -11.23 9.71
N PRO A 38 -14.05 -11.70 10.96
CA PRO A 38 -12.96 -12.03 11.90
C PRO A 38 -11.99 -13.10 11.42
N ASP A 39 -12.42 -13.98 10.52
CA ASP A 39 -11.59 -15.08 10.02
C ASP A 39 -10.89 -14.76 8.70
N MET A 40 -11.11 -13.56 8.15
CA MET A 40 -10.51 -13.18 6.88
C MET A 40 -9.10 -12.61 7.09
N GLU A 41 -8.15 -13.10 6.28
CA GLU A 41 -6.80 -12.51 6.25
C GLU A 41 -6.84 -11.22 5.45
N ILE A 42 -6.26 -10.16 6.00
CA ILE A 42 -6.23 -8.84 5.37
C ILE A 42 -4.78 -8.47 5.10
N LEU A 43 -4.43 -8.31 3.83
CA LEU A 43 -3.11 -7.84 3.42
C LEU A 43 -3.20 -6.36 3.09
N VAL A 44 -2.63 -5.52 3.95
CA VAL A 44 -2.59 -4.08 3.72
C VAL A 44 -1.29 -3.76 2.98
N LEU A 45 -1.43 -3.15 1.82
CA LEU A 45 -0.26 -2.73 1.03
C LEU A 45 0.09 -1.29 1.36
N GLY A 46 1.39 -1.02 1.46
CA GLY A 46 1.86 0.35 1.50
C GLY A 46 1.41 1.09 0.26
N VAL A 47 1.12 2.38 0.40
CA VAL A 47 0.71 3.20 -0.74
C VAL A 47 1.83 3.24 -1.77
N PHE A 48 1.49 3.01 -3.04
CA PHE A 48 2.49 2.98 -4.11
C PHE A 48 3.09 4.37 -4.33
N PRO A 49 4.37 4.43 -4.75
CA PRO A 49 4.99 5.72 -5.03
C PRO A 49 4.26 6.44 -6.15
N ARG A 50 4.22 7.75 -6.05
CA ARG A 50 3.58 8.62 -7.03
C ARG A 50 4.55 9.73 -7.36
N ARG A 51 4.44 10.33 -8.54
CA ARG A 51 5.38 11.32 -9.06
C ARG A 51 6.71 10.68 -9.43
N ARG A 52 7.45 11.34 -10.32
CA ARG A 52 8.67 10.76 -10.90
C ARG A 52 9.85 10.77 -9.94
N ASN A 53 10.04 11.87 -9.22
CA ASN A 53 11.25 12.10 -8.42
C ASN A 53 11.02 11.91 -6.93
N LEU A 54 12.02 11.35 -6.27
CA LEU A 54 12.01 11.15 -4.83
C LEU A 54 11.84 12.48 -4.06
N ASP A 55 12.29 13.59 -4.63
CA ASP A 55 12.22 14.90 -3.98
C ASP A 55 10.83 15.53 -3.98
N HIS A 56 9.90 15.01 -4.76
CA HIS A 56 8.54 15.57 -4.80
C HIS A 56 7.87 15.45 -3.44
N PRO A 57 7.18 16.51 -2.96
CA PRO A 57 6.49 16.45 -1.65
C PRO A 57 5.55 15.27 -1.48
N HIS A 58 4.78 14.91 -2.52
CA HIS A 58 3.88 13.75 -2.44
C HIS A 58 4.63 12.44 -2.21
N ARG A 59 5.86 12.30 -2.77
CA ARG A 59 6.69 11.13 -2.53
C ARG A 59 7.08 11.03 -1.07
N LYS A 60 7.47 12.15 -0.47
CA LYS A 60 7.84 12.20 0.93
C LYS A 60 6.66 11.93 1.85
N GLU A 61 5.50 12.47 1.51
CA GLU A 61 4.28 12.24 2.28
C GLU A 61 3.85 10.76 2.24
N ILE A 62 3.97 10.13 1.08
CA ILE A 62 3.65 8.71 0.93
C ILE A 62 4.62 7.86 1.75
N ILE A 63 5.91 8.17 1.73
CA ILE A 63 6.91 7.47 2.55
C ILE A 63 6.58 7.62 4.03
N GLU A 64 6.21 8.82 4.46
CA GLU A 64 5.82 9.07 5.83
C GLU A 64 4.57 8.27 6.22
N LEU A 65 3.53 8.31 5.38
CA LEU A 65 2.33 7.51 5.59
C LEU A 65 2.67 6.03 5.78
N ASN A 66 3.48 5.48 4.88
CA ASN A 66 3.85 4.07 4.94
C ASN A 66 4.69 3.74 6.18
N SER A 67 5.39 4.71 6.75
CA SER A 67 6.18 4.49 7.96
C SER A 67 5.30 4.29 9.21
N TYR A 68 4.09 4.84 9.20
CA TYR A 68 3.16 4.70 10.33
C TYR A 68 2.38 3.39 10.30
N LEU A 69 2.12 2.85 9.10
CA LEU A 69 1.21 1.71 8.95
C LEU A 69 1.62 0.46 9.72
N PRO A 70 2.89 0.03 9.72
CA PRO A 70 3.25 -1.17 10.46
C PRO A 70 2.91 -1.09 11.95
N LYS A 71 3.08 0.08 12.55
CA LYS A 71 2.79 0.29 13.97
C LYS A 71 1.30 0.30 14.25
N LEU A 72 0.53 0.98 13.39
CA LEU A 72 -0.91 1.12 13.57
C LEU A 72 -1.65 -0.19 13.34
N LEU A 73 -1.12 -1.07 12.49
CA LEU A 73 -1.78 -2.31 12.12
C LEU A 73 -1.34 -3.50 12.96
N LYS A 74 -0.29 -3.37 13.72
CA LYS A 74 0.38 -4.46 14.42
C LYS A 74 -0.54 -5.24 15.38
N ASP A 75 -1.48 -4.57 16.03
CA ASP A 75 -2.35 -5.19 17.02
C ASP A 75 -3.72 -5.63 16.48
N ILE A 76 -3.95 -5.48 15.18
CA ILE A 76 -5.21 -5.92 14.57
C ILE A 76 -5.05 -7.39 14.14
N PRO A 77 -5.91 -8.31 14.64
CA PRO A 77 -5.80 -9.73 14.26
C PRO A 77 -5.96 -9.94 12.75
N ASN A 78 -5.20 -10.89 12.21
CA ASN A 78 -5.29 -11.30 10.80
C ASN A 78 -4.94 -10.19 9.81
N VAL A 79 -4.24 -9.15 10.23
CA VAL A 79 -3.77 -8.08 9.35
C VAL A 79 -2.26 -8.18 9.17
N THR A 80 -1.83 -8.17 7.91
CA THR A 80 -0.42 -8.20 7.53
C THR A 80 -0.13 -6.97 6.68
N TYR A 81 0.99 -6.28 6.95
CA TYR A 81 1.43 -5.14 6.15
C TYR A 81 2.54 -5.56 5.21
N MET A 82 2.50 -5.07 3.96
CA MET A 82 3.53 -5.33 2.96
C MET A 82 3.72 -4.10 2.07
N ASP A 83 4.96 -3.65 1.91
CA ASP A 83 5.25 -2.52 1.03
C ASP A 83 6.00 -3.01 -0.21
N ILE A 84 5.34 -2.97 -1.36
CA ILE A 84 5.94 -3.34 -2.64
C ILE A 84 6.31 -2.11 -3.48
N GLY A 85 6.11 -0.91 -2.93
CA GLY A 85 6.42 0.34 -3.63
C GLY A 85 7.83 0.39 -4.23
N PRO A 86 8.87 -0.01 -3.49
CA PRO A 86 10.24 0.01 -4.03
C PRO A 86 10.42 -0.79 -5.31
N LYS A 87 9.59 -1.80 -5.56
CA LYS A 87 9.67 -2.62 -6.77
C LYS A 87 9.32 -1.84 -8.06
N PHE A 88 8.65 -0.70 -7.92
CA PHE A 88 8.30 0.17 -9.05
C PHE A 88 9.39 1.20 -9.36
N LEU A 89 10.41 1.31 -8.53
CA LEU A 89 11.42 2.36 -8.58
C LEU A 89 12.74 1.81 -9.12
N ASP A 90 13.53 2.70 -9.77
CA ASP A 90 14.89 2.36 -10.14
C ASP A 90 15.85 2.58 -8.95
N ASP A 91 17.15 2.39 -9.18
CA ASP A 91 18.18 2.49 -8.15
C ASP A 91 18.24 3.87 -7.49
N LYS A 92 17.74 4.89 -8.18
CA LYS A 92 17.77 6.28 -7.70
C LYS A 92 16.45 6.73 -7.10
N GLY A 93 15.47 5.81 -7.01
CA GLY A 93 14.15 6.14 -6.51
C GLY A 93 13.25 6.81 -7.54
N PHE A 94 13.62 6.77 -8.82
CA PHE A 94 12.85 7.36 -9.90
C PHE A 94 11.73 6.41 -10.34
N LEU A 95 10.52 6.95 -10.51
CA LEU A 95 9.36 6.19 -11.00
C LEU A 95 9.24 6.39 -12.51
N SER A 96 9.55 5.34 -13.26
CA SER A 96 9.59 5.43 -14.73
C SER A 96 8.20 5.39 -15.36
N GLU A 97 8.11 5.87 -16.60
CA GLU A 97 6.88 5.75 -17.40
C GLU A 97 6.54 4.31 -17.72
N GLU A 98 7.55 3.46 -17.78
CA GLU A 98 7.36 2.03 -18.03
C GLU A 98 6.52 1.38 -16.94
N MET A 99 6.69 1.82 -15.70
CA MET A 99 5.97 1.28 -14.54
C MET A 99 4.63 1.98 -14.32
N MET A 100 4.61 3.30 -14.37
CA MET A 100 3.41 4.12 -14.15
C MET A 100 3.41 5.29 -15.13
N PRO A 101 2.76 5.16 -16.29
CA PRO A 101 2.80 6.21 -17.33
C PRO A 101 2.31 7.57 -16.84
N ASP A 102 1.26 7.60 -16.02
CA ASP A 102 0.68 8.85 -15.50
C ASP A 102 1.08 9.12 -14.04
N THR A 103 2.07 8.42 -13.51
CA THR A 103 2.54 8.46 -12.13
C THR A 103 1.50 8.05 -11.08
N THR A 104 0.35 7.54 -11.50
CA THR A 104 -0.75 7.16 -10.61
C THR A 104 -1.17 5.71 -10.80
N HIS A 105 -1.29 5.28 -12.04
CA HIS A 105 -1.81 3.96 -12.37
C HIS A 105 -0.70 3.08 -12.98
N PRO A 106 -0.48 1.88 -12.44
CA PRO A 106 0.51 0.98 -13.00
C PRO A 106 0.20 0.61 -14.46
N SER A 107 1.24 0.50 -15.26
CA SER A 107 1.15 -0.06 -16.60
C SER A 107 0.93 -1.56 -16.52
N GLU A 108 0.81 -2.22 -17.66
CA GLU A 108 0.75 -3.69 -17.72
C GLU A 108 1.96 -4.30 -17.00
N LYS A 109 3.16 -3.76 -17.23
CA LYS A 109 4.37 -4.21 -16.54
C LYS A 109 4.29 -3.96 -15.04
N GLY A 110 3.80 -2.79 -14.63
CA GLY A 110 3.59 -2.47 -13.23
C GLY A 110 2.59 -3.40 -12.55
N HIS A 111 1.49 -3.72 -13.23
CA HIS A 111 0.52 -4.68 -12.73
C HIS A 111 1.12 -6.08 -12.59
N GLN A 112 1.99 -6.50 -13.50
CA GLN A 112 2.65 -7.79 -13.40
C GLN A 112 3.56 -7.86 -12.18
N ILE A 113 4.32 -6.80 -11.92
CA ILE A 113 5.17 -6.71 -10.73
C ILE A 113 4.31 -6.78 -9.47
N TRP A 114 3.17 -6.08 -9.46
CA TRP A 114 2.22 -6.12 -8.35
C TRP A 114 1.74 -7.54 -8.10
N ALA A 115 1.26 -8.22 -9.14
CA ALA A 115 0.75 -9.58 -9.03
C ALA A 115 1.86 -10.54 -8.56
N ASP A 116 3.05 -10.45 -9.12
CA ASP A 116 4.17 -11.33 -8.77
C ASP A 116 4.59 -11.17 -7.30
N ALA A 117 4.40 -9.99 -6.73
CA ALA A 117 4.71 -9.74 -5.33
C ALA A 117 3.59 -10.18 -4.39
N VAL A 118 2.34 -9.92 -4.76
CA VAL A 118 1.19 -10.05 -3.86
C VAL A 118 0.57 -11.45 -3.88
N VAL A 119 0.49 -12.10 -5.05
CA VAL A 119 -0.17 -13.40 -5.17
C VAL A 119 0.49 -14.47 -4.27
N PRO A 120 1.82 -14.62 -4.26
CA PRO A 120 2.44 -15.59 -3.33
C PRO A 120 2.11 -15.31 -1.87
N LYS A 121 2.08 -14.03 -1.49
CA LYS A 121 1.76 -13.65 -0.11
C LYS A 121 0.32 -13.98 0.25
N LEU A 122 -0.62 -13.71 -0.65
CA LEU A 122 -2.02 -14.07 -0.42
C LEU A 122 -2.19 -15.59 -0.27
N LYS A 123 -1.50 -16.36 -1.09
CA LYS A 123 -1.53 -17.83 -0.97
C LYS A 123 -0.98 -18.31 0.37
N GLU A 124 0.11 -17.70 0.81
CA GLU A 124 0.68 -18.01 2.12
C GLU A 124 -0.32 -17.72 3.23
N LEU A 125 -0.96 -16.56 3.19
CA LEU A 125 -1.93 -16.17 4.22
C LEU A 125 -3.15 -17.08 4.23
N MET A 126 -3.64 -17.48 3.07
CA MET A 126 -4.77 -18.40 2.97
C MET A 126 -4.41 -19.80 3.47
N GLY A 127 -3.16 -20.20 3.32
CA GLY A 127 -2.67 -21.51 3.78
C GLY A 127 -2.47 -21.62 5.29
N LYS A 128 -2.56 -20.52 6.02
CA LYS A 128 -2.39 -20.53 7.48
C LYS A 128 -3.57 -21.14 8.22
N LYS A 129 -4.63 -21.38 7.53
CA LYS A 129 -5.80 -22.03 8.13
C LYS A 129 -5.70 -23.56 8.02
#